data_10a27457d3f74f1073e5686bd3915768
#
_entry.id   10a27457d3f74f1073e5686bd3915768
#
_cell.length_a   1.000
_cell.length_b   1.000
_cell.length_c   1.000
_cell.angle_alpha   90.00
_cell.angle_beta   90.00
_cell.angle_gamma   90.00
#
_symmetry.space_group_name_H-M   'P 1'
#
loop_
_entity.id
_entity.type
_entity.pdbx_description
1 polymer ?
#
loop_
_entity_poly.entity_id
_entity_poly.type
_entity_poly.pdbx_seq_one_letter_code
_entity_poly.pdbx_strand_id
1 'polypeptide(L)'
;TEYDIKFPSLGNNAIIYENGGYLYVFDFQMERASKIEITIAEDFYGGRNELKDASKSISNADLSPDGNRVVFSARGDIFSVPSVEGITRNLTESSGAHDRDATWSPDGKYIAYLSDKSGEYEIYIRVQDGSAEPVQLTSNADTYKFTIRWSPDSKKIIWSDKKLRLQYVNIETKEVKL
;
A
#
# COMPACT_ATOMS: atom_id res chain seq x y z
N THR A 1 -23.02 13.03 -2.56
CA THR A 1 -22.03 12.48 -1.61
C THR A 1 -21.71 11.05 -1.99
N GLU A 2 -20.46 10.62 -1.88
CA GLU A 2 -20.03 9.23 -2.16
C GLU A 2 -20.45 8.25 -1.06
N TYR A 3 -20.77 8.76 0.13
CA TYR A 3 -21.09 7.98 1.32
C TYR A 3 -22.48 8.31 1.84
N ASP A 4 -23.07 7.34 2.53
CA ASP A 4 -24.35 7.52 3.20
C ASP A 4 -24.23 8.50 4.38
N ILE A 5 -25.28 9.29 4.58
CA ILE A 5 -25.43 10.13 5.77
C ILE A 5 -25.90 9.24 6.93
N LYS A 6 -25.18 9.32 8.07
CA LYS A 6 -25.49 8.55 9.27
C LYS A 6 -25.69 9.44 10.49
N PHE A 7 -26.47 8.93 11.42
CA PHE A 7 -26.70 9.52 12.75
C PHE A 7 -27.09 11.01 12.73
N PRO A 8 -28.09 11.44 11.91
CA PRO A 8 -28.48 12.84 11.91
C PRO A 8 -29.09 13.21 13.27
N SER A 9 -28.61 14.33 13.83
CA SER A 9 -29.08 14.88 15.10
C SER A 9 -29.50 16.33 14.88
N LEU A 10 -30.74 16.66 15.30
CA LEU A 10 -31.31 17.99 15.12
C LEU A 10 -30.94 18.90 16.31
N GLY A 11 -30.37 20.06 16.02
CA GLY A 11 -30.18 21.19 16.93
C GLY A 11 -31.17 22.30 16.66
N ASN A 12 -31.01 23.46 17.34
CA ASN A 12 -31.96 24.57 17.21
C ASN A 12 -32.04 25.16 15.78
N ASN A 13 -30.95 25.17 15.06
CA ASN A 13 -30.86 25.83 13.75
C ASN A 13 -29.98 25.04 12.76
N ALA A 14 -29.63 23.81 13.09
CA ALA A 14 -28.72 22.99 12.28
C ALA A 14 -28.97 21.50 12.50
N ILE A 15 -28.53 20.68 11.55
CA ILE A 15 -28.41 19.23 11.69
C ILE A 15 -26.94 18.87 11.71
N ILE A 16 -26.51 18.08 12.69
CA ILE A 16 -25.21 17.44 12.72
C ILE A 16 -25.36 16.00 12.23
N TYR A 17 -24.44 15.54 11.38
CA TYR A 17 -24.46 14.20 10.83
C TYR A 17 -23.06 13.69 10.50
N GLU A 18 -22.92 12.37 10.39
CA GLU A 18 -21.70 11.72 9.89
C GLU A 18 -21.80 11.47 8.38
N ASN A 19 -20.72 11.71 7.66
CA ASN A 19 -20.57 11.31 6.27
C ASN A 19 -19.10 10.97 5.97
N GLY A 20 -18.84 9.73 5.51
CA GLY A 20 -17.51 9.28 5.19
C GLY A 20 -16.51 9.31 6.35
N GLY A 21 -16.97 9.07 7.60
CA GLY A 21 -16.12 9.10 8.79
C GLY A 21 -15.82 10.49 9.36
N TYR A 22 -16.48 11.52 8.83
CA TYR A 22 -16.36 12.90 9.32
C TYR A 22 -17.68 13.43 9.82
N LEU A 23 -17.63 14.38 10.76
CA LEU A 23 -18.80 15.10 11.23
C LEU A 23 -19.03 16.37 10.40
N TYR A 24 -20.27 16.60 10.06
CA TYR A 24 -20.75 17.76 9.33
C TYR A 24 -21.87 18.45 10.08
N VAL A 25 -21.96 19.77 9.91
CA VAL A 25 -23.10 20.58 10.32
C VAL A 25 -23.75 21.18 9.09
N PHE A 26 -25.06 20.98 8.94
CA PHE A 26 -25.89 21.66 7.95
C PHE A 26 -26.66 22.79 8.65
N ASP A 27 -26.35 24.02 8.30
CA ASP A 27 -27.01 25.21 8.82
C ASP A 27 -28.27 25.52 8.00
N PHE A 28 -29.43 25.68 8.66
CA PHE A 28 -30.71 25.94 8.00
C PHE A 28 -30.84 27.34 7.44
N GLN A 29 -30.13 28.33 8.01
CA GLN A 29 -30.21 29.71 7.52
C GLN A 29 -29.32 29.94 6.31
N MET A 30 -28.14 29.32 6.33
CA MET A 30 -27.17 29.40 5.23
C MET A 30 -27.41 28.36 4.14
N GLU A 31 -28.28 27.38 4.39
CA GLU A 31 -28.51 26.20 3.53
C GLU A 31 -27.22 25.52 3.07
N ARG A 32 -26.26 25.47 3.98
CA ARG A 32 -24.90 24.99 3.68
C ARG A 32 -24.43 23.95 4.69
N ALA A 33 -23.80 22.88 4.16
CA ALA A 33 -23.05 21.93 4.96
C ALA A 33 -21.58 22.34 5.09
N SER A 34 -21.04 22.25 6.29
CA SER A 34 -19.61 22.42 6.56
C SER A 34 -19.08 21.27 7.39
N LYS A 35 -17.86 20.85 7.10
CA LYS A 35 -17.14 19.85 7.90
C LYS A 35 -16.74 20.45 9.23
N ILE A 36 -16.94 19.70 10.31
CA ILE A 36 -16.51 20.07 11.65
C ILE A 36 -15.06 19.65 11.81
N GLU A 37 -14.17 20.61 12.07
CA GLU A 37 -12.80 20.32 12.44
C GLU A 37 -12.72 20.02 13.95
N ILE A 38 -12.26 18.82 14.27
CA ILE A 38 -12.09 18.38 15.65
C ILE A 38 -10.58 18.28 15.91
N THR A 39 -10.10 19.08 16.84
CA THR A 39 -8.73 18.98 17.31
C THR A 39 -8.69 18.30 18.67
N ILE A 40 -7.93 17.22 18.78
CA ILE A 40 -7.72 16.50 20.03
C ILE A 40 -6.30 16.79 20.50
N ALA A 41 -6.16 17.41 21.66
CA ALA A 41 -4.88 17.61 22.32
C ALA A 41 -4.66 16.49 23.35
N GLU A 42 -4.04 15.41 22.91
CA GLU A 42 -3.75 14.23 23.74
C GLU A 42 -2.36 13.70 23.41
N ASP A 43 -1.72 13.03 24.36
CA ASP A 43 -0.38 12.44 24.20
C ASP A 43 -0.36 11.16 23.35
N PHE A 44 -1.49 10.75 22.78
CA PHE A 44 -1.68 9.59 21.87
C PHE A 44 -0.74 8.42 22.18
N TYR A 45 -0.74 7.95 23.42
CA TYR A 45 0.13 6.86 23.85
C TYR A 45 0.01 5.62 22.92
N GLY A 46 -1.19 5.31 22.45
CA GLY A 46 -1.45 4.23 21.49
C GLY A 46 -0.95 4.47 20.07
N GLY A 47 -0.55 5.71 19.73
CA GLY A 47 0.03 6.08 18.43
C GLY A 47 1.56 6.06 18.39
N ARG A 48 2.22 5.71 19.50
CA ARG A 48 3.69 5.63 19.57
C ARG A 48 4.20 4.40 18.81
N ASN A 49 5.38 4.55 18.22
CA ASN A 49 6.05 3.43 17.56
C ASN A 49 6.31 2.30 18.56
N GLU A 50 5.87 1.10 18.22
CA GLU A 50 6.04 -0.11 19.02
C GLU A 50 6.70 -1.20 18.16
N LEU A 51 7.69 -1.90 18.73
CA LEU A 51 8.27 -3.08 18.09
C LEU A 51 7.28 -4.25 18.22
N LYS A 52 6.85 -4.77 17.11
CA LYS A 52 5.96 -5.93 17.02
C LYS A 52 6.65 -7.11 16.38
N ASP A 53 6.47 -8.30 16.93
CA ASP A 53 6.87 -9.55 16.29
C ASP A 53 5.98 -9.80 15.07
N ALA A 54 6.57 -9.70 13.86
CA ALA A 54 5.89 -9.91 12.59
C ALA A 54 5.96 -11.36 12.10
N SER A 55 6.66 -12.27 12.77
CA SER A 55 6.91 -13.65 12.31
C SER A 55 5.63 -14.44 12.02
N LYS A 56 4.57 -14.19 12.80
CA LYS A 56 3.26 -14.83 12.62
C LYS A 56 2.36 -14.17 11.56
N SER A 57 2.81 -13.08 10.97
CA SER A 57 2.05 -12.29 9.98
C SER A 57 2.69 -12.31 8.60
N ILE A 58 3.61 -13.23 8.36
CA ILE A 58 4.25 -13.40 7.04
C ILE A 58 3.20 -13.97 6.08
N SER A 59 2.96 -13.26 4.98
CA SER A 59 2.01 -13.63 3.94
C SER A 59 2.66 -14.15 2.66
N ASN A 60 3.94 -13.77 2.43
CA ASN A 60 4.70 -14.13 1.24
C ASN A 60 6.19 -14.15 1.57
N ALA A 61 6.93 -15.01 0.87
CA ALA A 61 8.38 -15.08 0.93
C ALA A 61 8.96 -15.40 -0.45
N ASP A 62 10.09 -14.79 -0.79
CA ASP A 62 10.83 -15.08 -2.02
C ASP A 62 12.33 -14.99 -1.79
N LEU A 63 13.08 -15.94 -2.35
CA LEU A 63 14.54 -16.07 -2.18
C LEU A 63 15.27 -15.24 -3.25
N SER A 64 16.31 -14.51 -2.84
CA SER A 64 17.18 -13.84 -3.81
C SER A 64 17.86 -14.85 -4.74
N PRO A 65 18.14 -14.48 -6.01
CA PRO A 65 18.77 -15.39 -6.98
C PRO A 65 20.12 -15.96 -6.54
N ASP A 66 20.85 -15.22 -5.70
CA ASP A 66 22.13 -15.63 -5.13
C ASP A 66 22.01 -16.43 -3.81
N GLY A 67 20.79 -16.60 -3.29
CA GLY A 67 20.51 -17.31 -2.04
C GLY A 67 20.91 -16.59 -0.77
N ASN A 68 21.41 -15.36 -0.86
CA ASN A 68 21.95 -14.65 0.30
C ASN A 68 20.91 -13.91 1.14
N ARG A 69 19.72 -13.65 0.57
CA ARG A 69 18.64 -12.93 1.24
C ARG A 69 17.27 -13.51 0.90
N VAL A 70 16.32 -13.32 1.81
CA VAL A 70 14.91 -13.62 1.58
C VAL A 70 14.13 -12.32 1.76
N VAL A 71 13.21 -12.05 0.85
CA VAL A 71 12.23 -10.97 1.04
C VAL A 71 10.94 -11.56 1.63
N PHE A 72 10.36 -10.86 2.60
CA PHE A 72 9.10 -11.23 3.24
C PHE A 72 8.12 -10.07 3.15
N SER A 73 6.85 -10.38 2.90
CA SER A 73 5.73 -9.45 3.10
C SER A 73 5.08 -9.78 4.44
N ALA A 74 5.04 -8.81 5.34
CA ALA A 74 4.44 -8.99 6.67
C ALA A 74 3.85 -7.67 7.19
N ARG A 75 2.59 -7.70 7.65
CA ARG A 75 1.88 -6.57 8.26
C ARG A 75 1.79 -5.30 7.39
N GLY A 76 1.85 -5.43 6.08
CA GLY A 76 1.81 -4.29 5.16
C GLY A 76 3.18 -3.68 4.85
N ASP A 77 4.27 -4.30 5.31
CA ASP A 77 5.63 -3.90 5.00
C ASP A 77 6.39 -5.03 4.30
N ILE A 78 7.45 -4.65 3.58
CA ILE A 78 8.38 -5.57 2.90
C ILE A 78 9.72 -5.58 3.64
N PHE A 79 10.12 -6.75 4.09
CA PHE A 79 11.36 -6.97 4.81
C PHE A 79 12.36 -7.77 3.98
N SER A 80 13.61 -7.35 3.94
CA SER A 80 14.73 -8.11 3.39
C SER A 80 15.59 -8.64 4.53
N VAL A 81 15.66 -9.97 4.63
CA VAL A 81 16.33 -10.69 5.72
C VAL A 81 17.51 -11.48 5.15
N PRO A 82 18.72 -11.39 5.73
CA PRO A 82 19.84 -12.20 5.29
C PRO A 82 19.66 -13.66 5.65
N SER A 83 20.15 -14.58 4.82
CA SER A 83 20.02 -16.03 5.02
C SER A 83 20.91 -16.57 6.17
N VAL A 84 22.02 -15.90 6.47
CA VAL A 84 22.96 -16.30 7.52
C VAL A 84 23.16 -15.16 8.50
N GLU A 85 24.07 -14.22 8.20
CA GLU A 85 24.40 -13.09 9.05
C GLU A 85 24.13 -11.77 8.34
N GLY A 86 23.73 -10.74 9.11
CA GLY A 86 23.49 -9.41 8.57
C GLY A 86 22.28 -8.72 9.18
N ILE A 87 21.95 -7.57 8.63
CA ILE A 87 20.87 -6.71 9.13
C ILE A 87 19.59 -6.98 8.34
N THR A 88 18.50 -7.23 9.07
CA THR A 88 17.14 -7.18 8.51
C THR A 88 16.80 -5.73 8.19
N ARG A 89 16.26 -5.48 7.00
CA ARG A 89 15.84 -4.16 6.55
C ARG A 89 14.36 -4.16 6.29
N ASN A 90 13.63 -3.16 6.82
CA ASN A 90 12.32 -2.80 6.29
C ASN A 90 12.56 -1.99 5.02
N LEU A 91 12.05 -2.46 3.89
CA LEU A 91 12.29 -1.81 2.60
C LEU A 91 11.23 -0.75 2.27
N THR A 92 10.06 -0.78 2.87
CA THR A 92 8.95 0.11 2.50
C THR A 92 8.72 1.20 3.52
N GLU A 93 8.70 0.90 4.81
CA GLU A 93 8.48 1.87 5.91
C GLU A 93 7.33 2.85 5.63
N SER A 94 6.29 2.36 4.93
CA SER A 94 5.20 3.18 4.43
C SER A 94 4.04 3.20 5.41
N SER A 95 4.00 4.21 6.28
CA SER A 95 2.84 4.43 7.14
C SER A 95 1.58 4.73 6.31
N GLY A 96 0.50 3.98 6.57
CA GLY A 96 -0.79 4.16 5.89
C GLY A 96 -0.90 3.51 4.51
N ALA A 97 0.10 2.74 4.06
CA ALA A 97 0.03 1.89 2.89
C ALA A 97 0.14 0.41 3.28
N HIS A 98 -0.40 -0.45 2.46
CA HIS A 98 -0.29 -1.91 2.61
C HIS A 98 0.50 -2.50 1.44
N ASP A 99 1.74 -2.90 1.74
CA ASP A 99 2.66 -3.49 0.78
C ASP A 99 2.65 -5.01 0.90
N ARG A 100 2.60 -5.73 -0.23
CA ARG A 100 2.46 -7.19 -0.27
C ARG A 100 3.02 -7.83 -1.53
N ASP A 101 3.10 -9.15 -1.53
CA ASP A 101 3.49 -10.01 -2.66
C ASP A 101 4.85 -9.64 -3.25
N ALA A 102 5.82 -9.41 -2.38
CA ALA A 102 7.17 -9.06 -2.78
C ALA A 102 7.87 -10.21 -3.51
N THR A 103 8.58 -9.91 -4.60
CA THR A 103 9.34 -10.88 -5.39
C THR A 103 10.63 -10.28 -5.95
N TRP A 104 11.70 -11.08 -5.97
CA TRP A 104 12.98 -10.72 -6.53
C TRP A 104 12.99 -10.70 -8.07
N SER A 105 13.66 -9.73 -8.66
CA SER A 105 14.02 -9.84 -10.07
C SER A 105 15.06 -10.95 -10.27
N PRO A 106 15.02 -11.72 -11.39
CA PRO A 106 15.98 -12.77 -11.68
C PRO A 106 17.44 -12.32 -11.69
N ASP A 107 17.70 -11.04 -12.01
CA ASP A 107 19.05 -10.45 -11.98
C ASP A 107 19.49 -9.97 -10.59
N GLY A 108 18.61 -10.10 -9.57
CA GLY A 108 18.89 -9.73 -8.18
C GLY A 108 18.96 -8.23 -7.89
N LYS A 109 18.63 -7.35 -8.86
CA LYS A 109 18.77 -5.91 -8.66
C LYS A 109 17.58 -5.26 -7.99
N TYR A 110 16.38 -5.79 -8.24
CA TYR A 110 15.14 -5.18 -7.82
C TYR A 110 14.27 -6.14 -7.02
N ILE A 111 13.45 -5.56 -6.17
CA ILE A 111 12.30 -6.21 -5.53
C ILE A 111 11.05 -5.51 -6.07
N ALA A 112 10.13 -6.29 -6.65
CA ALA A 112 8.81 -5.83 -7.04
C ALA A 112 7.80 -6.18 -5.96
N TYR A 113 6.80 -5.34 -5.76
CA TYR A 113 5.72 -5.56 -4.80
C TYR A 113 4.47 -4.79 -5.21
N LEU A 114 3.34 -5.15 -4.62
CA LEU A 114 2.08 -4.43 -4.74
C LEU A 114 1.91 -3.49 -3.55
N SER A 115 1.52 -2.24 -3.81
CA SER A 115 1.23 -1.23 -2.79
C SER A 115 -0.05 -0.47 -3.11
N ASP A 116 -0.85 -0.19 -2.10
CA ASP A 116 -2.05 0.66 -2.19
C ASP A 116 -1.78 2.14 -1.88
N LYS A 117 -0.52 2.55 -1.78
CA LYS A 117 -0.07 3.91 -1.48
C LYS A 117 -0.72 4.99 -2.36
N SER A 118 -1.08 4.65 -3.59
CA SER A 118 -1.74 5.55 -4.54
C SER A 118 -3.27 5.45 -4.56
N GLY A 119 -3.87 4.73 -3.61
CA GLY A 119 -5.31 4.51 -3.47
C GLY A 119 -5.75 3.09 -3.82
N GLU A 120 -5.31 2.55 -4.95
CA GLU A 120 -5.50 1.16 -5.36
C GLU A 120 -4.15 0.46 -5.52
N TYR A 121 -4.16 -0.88 -5.49
CA TYR A 121 -2.92 -1.66 -5.63
C TYR A 121 -2.26 -1.45 -6.98
N GLU A 122 -1.07 -0.87 -6.93
CA GLU A 122 -0.19 -0.69 -8.08
C GLU A 122 1.12 -1.45 -7.89
N ILE A 123 1.81 -1.71 -9.00
CA ILE A 123 3.12 -2.38 -8.98
C ILE A 123 4.20 -1.36 -8.77
N TYR A 124 5.01 -1.60 -7.76
CA TYR A 124 6.23 -0.83 -7.45
C TYR A 124 7.45 -1.71 -7.57
N ILE A 125 8.58 -1.11 -7.91
CA ILE A 125 9.91 -1.72 -7.80
C ILE A 125 10.81 -0.86 -6.93
N ARG A 126 11.71 -1.51 -6.22
CA ARG A 126 12.75 -0.88 -5.41
C ARG A 126 14.08 -1.58 -5.61
N VAL A 127 15.19 -0.83 -5.56
CA VAL A 127 16.53 -1.42 -5.51
C VAL A 127 16.63 -2.28 -4.25
N GLN A 128 17.22 -3.46 -4.40
CA GLN A 128 17.21 -4.54 -3.40
C GLN A 128 17.80 -4.15 -2.02
N ASP A 129 18.71 -3.20 -1.99
CA ASP A 129 19.35 -2.71 -0.76
C ASP A 129 18.61 -1.54 -0.08
N GLY A 130 17.54 -1.04 -0.73
CA GLY A 130 16.76 0.09 -0.25
C GLY A 130 17.43 1.45 -0.45
N SER A 131 18.53 1.54 -1.21
CA SER A 131 19.32 2.77 -1.41
C SER A 131 18.62 3.86 -2.22
N ALA A 132 17.58 3.49 -2.99
CA ALA A 132 16.82 4.42 -3.82
C ALA A 132 15.33 4.40 -3.49
N GLU A 133 14.63 5.50 -3.80
CA GLU A 133 13.19 5.57 -3.67
C GLU A 133 12.48 4.55 -4.56
N PRO A 134 11.32 4.01 -4.09
CA PRO A 134 10.51 3.11 -4.89
C PRO A 134 10.00 3.79 -6.17
N VAL A 135 9.97 3.03 -7.26
CA VAL A 135 9.43 3.47 -8.54
C VAL A 135 8.09 2.81 -8.79
N GLN A 136 7.03 3.60 -8.94
CA GLN A 136 5.74 3.12 -9.38
C GLN A 136 5.77 2.80 -10.86
N LEU A 137 5.36 1.58 -11.23
CA LEU A 137 5.35 1.10 -12.62
C LEU A 137 3.97 1.17 -13.27
N THR A 138 2.90 0.97 -12.49
CA THR A 138 1.52 1.01 -12.98
C THR A 138 0.72 2.08 -12.26
N SER A 139 -0.35 2.59 -12.89
CA SER A 139 -1.22 3.61 -12.34
C SER A 139 -2.65 3.42 -12.83
N ASN A 140 -3.60 4.09 -12.16
CA ASN A 140 -5.02 4.07 -12.51
C ASN A 140 -5.62 2.66 -12.48
N ALA A 141 -5.26 1.85 -11.48
CA ALA A 141 -5.87 0.54 -11.29
C ALA A 141 -7.40 0.69 -11.14
N ASP A 142 -8.11 -0.09 -11.93
CA ASP A 142 -9.57 -0.16 -11.95
C ASP A 142 -10.09 -1.44 -11.27
N THR A 143 -9.18 -2.24 -10.71
CA THR A 143 -9.48 -3.48 -10.02
C THR A 143 -8.25 -4.05 -9.32
N TYR A 144 -8.51 -4.98 -8.39
CA TYR A 144 -7.50 -5.68 -7.60
C TYR A 144 -6.55 -6.50 -8.47
N LYS A 145 -5.24 -6.34 -8.24
CA LYS A 145 -4.17 -7.15 -8.85
C LYS A 145 -3.83 -8.34 -7.95
N PHE A 146 -3.71 -9.51 -8.57
CA PHE A 146 -3.23 -10.72 -7.90
C PHE A 146 -1.71 -10.86 -8.04
N THR A 147 -1.23 -12.08 -7.90
CA THR A 147 0.18 -12.44 -7.94
C THR A 147 0.95 -11.81 -9.09
N ILE A 148 2.06 -11.17 -8.79
CA ILE A 148 3.02 -10.64 -9.76
C ILE A 148 4.16 -11.63 -10.01
N ARG A 149 4.70 -11.65 -11.23
CA ARG A 149 5.87 -12.47 -11.62
C ARG A 149 6.77 -11.70 -12.56
N TRP A 150 8.06 -11.87 -12.37
CA TRP A 150 9.07 -11.34 -13.28
C TRP A 150 9.22 -12.19 -14.55
N SER A 151 9.55 -11.55 -15.67
CA SER A 151 10.09 -12.25 -16.83
C SER A 151 11.54 -12.71 -16.56
N PRO A 152 12.02 -13.80 -17.18
CA PRO A 152 13.38 -14.31 -16.96
C PRO A 152 14.50 -13.31 -17.27
N ASP A 153 14.24 -12.35 -18.14
CA ASP A 153 15.18 -11.29 -18.52
C ASP A 153 15.14 -10.06 -17.59
N SER A 154 14.34 -10.11 -16.50
CA SER A 154 14.15 -9.03 -15.54
C SER A 154 13.59 -7.72 -16.12
N LYS A 155 13.01 -7.73 -17.33
CA LYS A 155 12.53 -6.52 -18.00
C LYS A 155 11.04 -6.27 -17.89
N LYS A 156 10.29 -7.29 -17.50
CA LYS A 156 8.81 -7.22 -17.43
C LYS A 156 8.29 -7.85 -16.15
N ILE A 157 7.15 -7.34 -15.73
CA ILE A 157 6.37 -7.93 -14.63
C ILE A 157 4.97 -8.22 -15.17
N ILE A 158 4.54 -9.47 -15.02
CA ILE A 158 3.21 -9.95 -15.40
C ILE A 158 2.33 -10.10 -14.16
N TRP A 159 1.04 -9.84 -14.29
CA TRP A 159 0.03 -10.10 -13.26
C TRP A 159 -1.31 -10.48 -13.86
N SER A 160 -2.16 -11.09 -13.05
CA SER A 160 -3.58 -11.24 -13.33
C SER A 160 -4.39 -10.31 -12.44
N ASP A 161 -5.61 -9.97 -12.86
CA ASP A 161 -6.49 -9.11 -12.10
C ASP A 161 -7.88 -9.75 -11.88
N LYS A 162 -8.73 -9.10 -11.07
CA LYS A 162 -10.08 -9.57 -10.74
C LYS A 162 -11.02 -9.59 -11.95
N LYS A 163 -10.69 -8.89 -13.04
CA LYS A 163 -11.42 -8.94 -14.32
C LYS A 163 -10.93 -10.07 -15.23
N LEU A 164 -10.10 -10.98 -14.70
CA LEU A 164 -9.53 -12.12 -15.43
C LEU A 164 -8.63 -11.72 -16.60
N ARG A 165 -8.05 -10.51 -16.56
CA ARG A 165 -7.08 -10.06 -17.55
C ARG A 165 -5.69 -10.50 -17.13
N LEU A 166 -4.86 -10.89 -18.11
CA LEU A 166 -3.44 -11.15 -17.94
C LEU A 166 -2.68 -10.00 -18.59
N GLN A 167 -1.95 -9.24 -17.79
CA GLN A 167 -1.28 -8.02 -18.23
C GLN A 167 0.19 -8.06 -17.85
N TYR A 168 1.02 -7.31 -18.56
CA TYR A 168 2.40 -7.07 -18.15
C TYR A 168 2.79 -5.61 -18.29
N VAL A 169 3.77 -5.18 -17.51
CA VAL A 169 4.42 -3.87 -17.60
C VAL A 169 5.90 -4.04 -17.92
N ASN A 170 6.42 -3.21 -18.83
CA ASN A 170 7.86 -3.08 -19.04
C ASN A 170 8.44 -2.12 -17.99
N ILE A 171 9.50 -2.52 -17.26
CA ILE A 171 10.03 -1.75 -16.13
C ILE A 171 10.74 -0.46 -16.55
N GLU A 172 11.28 -0.39 -17.76
CA GLU A 172 11.99 0.79 -18.28
C GLU A 172 11.02 1.81 -18.88
N THR A 173 10.09 1.35 -19.73
CA THR A 173 9.15 2.23 -20.44
C THR A 173 7.87 2.50 -19.67
N LYS A 174 7.56 1.69 -18.65
CA LYS A 174 6.29 1.67 -17.91
C LYS A 174 5.06 1.41 -18.79
N GLU A 175 5.27 0.90 -20.01
CA GLU A 175 4.19 0.55 -20.90
C GLU A 175 3.49 -0.72 -20.40
N VAL A 176 2.16 -0.64 -20.25
CA VAL A 176 1.30 -1.76 -19.86
C VAL A 176 0.65 -2.34 -21.10
N LYS A 177 0.65 -3.68 -21.23
CA LYS A 177 -0.01 -4.42 -22.31
C LYS A 177 -0.84 -5.57 -21.76
N LEU A 178 -1.92 -5.85 -22.47
CA LEU A 178 -2.81 -6.97 -22.25
C LEU A 178 -2.28 -8.23 -22.95
#